data_3c2e2429648202f990e1e87312b5cdec
#
_entry.id   3c2e2429648202f990e1e87312b5cdec
#
_cell.length_a   1.000
_cell.length_b   1.000
_cell.length_c   1.000
_cell.angle_alpha   90.00
_cell.angle_beta   90.00
_cell.angle_gamma   90.00
#
_symmetry.space_group_name_H-M   'P 1'
#
loop_
_entity.id
_entity.type
_entity.pdbx_description
1 polymer ?
#
loop_
_entity_poly.entity_id
_entity_poly.type
_entity_poly.pdbx_seq_one_letter_code
_entity_poly.pdbx_strand_id
1 'polypeptide(L)'
;MKIKQHTLKISRLIGKIDNDFNISESDWIPRVAAWVIDALSQMKVLPMERKRRVLEVSERIAQFPCCINADEIKVYDKNGCEISQLDNNSSCGCNINVNNYSPQEIAVIDDNNKSGVNFMTVGTVVNNSNRNFVLQGNNIELNFDTDKIIVETLEVATYYDEYYDCEVPYIYDDGLLLEALAWYCLFKYLSRGSKHTIYDLKSTNAVINPYMQWQALKVKAANSVKIKLNQDKGWRNFFYNSTFIPRG
;
A
#
# COMPACT_ATOMS: atom_id res chain seq x y z
N MET A 1 -4.64 -0.58 11.64
CA MET A 1 -6.06 -0.62 11.21
C MET A 1 -6.32 -1.98 10.61
N LYS A 2 -7.28 -2.76 11.11
CA LYS A 2 -7.51 -4.12 10.62
C LYS A 2 -8.26 -4.05 9.28
N ILE A 3 -7.54 -4.16 8.17
CA ILE A 3 -8.09 -4.15 6.78
C ILE A 3 -9.20 -5.20 6.58
N LYS A 4 -9.17 -6.29 7.35
CA LYS A 4 -10.16 -7.39 7.28
C LYS A 4 -11.63 -6.98 7.50
N GLN A 5 -11.93 -5.79 8.02
CA GLN A 5 -13.30 -5.35 8.30
C GLN A 5 -14.05 -4.82 7.07
N HIS A 6 -13.34 -4.51 5.98
CA HIS A 6 -13.94 -3.89 4.77
C HIS A 6 -13.52 -4.59 3.48
N THR A 7 -13.19 -5.88 3.56
CA THR A 7 -12.80 -6.67 2.40
C THR A 7 -13.60 -7.95 2.29
N LEU A 8 -13.79 -8.40 1.05
CA LEU A 8 -14.52 -9.60 0.67
C LEU A 8 -13.60 -10.59 -0.06
N LYS A 9 -13.97 -11.85 -0.03
CA LYS A 9 -13.36 -12.91 -0.83
C LYS A 9 -13.95 -12.94 -2.24
N ILE A 10 -13.21 -13.48 -3.20
CA ILE A 10 -13.63 -13.63 -4.61
C ILE A 10 -14.91 -14.46 -4.73
N SER A 11 -15.14 -15.43 -3.85
CA SER A 11 -16.36 -16.23 -3.84
C SER A 11 -17.64 -15.39 -3.80
N ARG A 12 -17.62 -14.23 -3.14
CA ARG A 12 -18.76 -13.30 -3.12
C ARG A 12 -19.04 -12.70 -4.49
N LEU A 13 -17.96 -12.37 -5.25
CA LEU A 13 -18.08 -11.88 -6.61
C LEU A 13 -18.58 -12.97 -7.55
N ILE A 14 -18.09 -14.21 -7.41
CA ILE A 14 -18.54 -15.36 -8.21
C ILE A 14 -20.05 -15.55 -8.01
N GLY A 15 -20.53 -15.57 -6.77
CA GLY A 15 -21.95 -15.68 -6.49
C GLY A 15 -22.77 -14.53 -7.06
N LYS A 16 -22.23 -13.31 -7.10
CA LYS A 16 -22.88 -12.16 -7.75
C LYS A 16 -22.98 -12.35 -9.26
N ILE A 17 -21.89 -12.75 -9.92
CA ILE A 17 -21.86 -12.98 -11.37
C ILE A 17 -22.87 -14.08 -11.77
N ASP A 18 -22.90 -15.15 -11.03
CA ASP A 18 -23.84 -16.25 -11.27
C ASP A 18 -25.29 -15.79 -11.16
N ASN A 19 -25.62 -15.05 -10.10
CA ASN A 19 -26.97 -14.55 -9.86
C ASN A 19 -27.41 -13.49 -10.89
N ASP A 20 -26.52 -12.56 -11.27
CA ASP A 20 -26.89 -11.42 -12.10
C ASP A 20 -26.91 -11.77 -13.59
N PHE A 21 -26.02 -12.66 -14.03
CA PHE A 21 -25.84 -12.94 -15.45
C PHE A 21 -26.28 -14.35 -15.87
N ASN A 22 -26.50 -15.26 -14.91
CA ASN A 22 -26.92 -16.64 -15.20
C ASN A 22 -26.10 -17.29 -16.33
N ILE A 23 -24.78 -17.32 -16.13
CA ILE A 23 -23.84 -17.89 -17.11
C ILE A 23 -23.95 -19.41 -17.09
N SER A 24 -24.30 -20.02 -18.21
CA SER A 24 -24.58 -21.46 -18.31
C SER A 24 -23.39 -22.38 -18.15
N GLU A 25 -22.17 -21.86 -18.36
CA GLU A 25 -20.92 -22.62 -18.29
C GLU A 25 -20.13 -22.23 -17.04
N SER A 26 -19.33 -23.14 -16.51
CA SER A 26 -18.50 -22.90 -15.32
C SER A 26 -17.01 -22.70 -15.62
N ASP A 27 -16.61 -22.73 -16.90
CA ASP A 27 -15.23 -22.64 -17.34
C ASP A 27 -14.57 -21.27 -17.07
N TRP A 28 -15.37 -20.28 -16.74
CA TRP A 28 -14.93 -18.93 -16.38
C TRP A 28 -14.46 -18.81 -14.92
N ILE A 29 -14.99 -19.65 -14.02
CA ILE A 29 -14.70 -19.58 -12.57
C ILE A 29 -13.20 -19.65 -12.27
N PRO A 30 -12.42 -20.59 -12.85
CA PRO A 30 -10.97 -20.66 -12.59
C PRO A 30 -10.19 -19.41 -13.01
N ARG A 31 -10.78 -18.55 -13.81
CA ARG A 31 -10.12 -17.36 -14.39
C ARG A 31 -10.48 -16.07 -13.68
N VAL A 32 -11.48 -16.10 -12.82
CA VAL A 32 -12.00 -14.89 -12.13
C VAL A 32 -10.90 -14.23 -11.31
N ALA A 33 -10.06 -14.99 -10.64
CA ALA A 33 -8.96 -14.43 -9.85
C ALA A 33 -8.03 -13.55 -10.68
N ALA A 34 -7.59 -14.03 -11.85
CA ALA A 34 -6.75 -13.27 -12.76
C ALA A 34 -7.47 -12.02 -13.31
N TRP A 35 -8.73 -12.16 -13.70
CA TRP A 35 -9.53 -11.03 -14.20
C TRP A 35 -9.75 -9.96 -13.13
N VAL A 36 -9.95 -10.36 -11.89
CA VAL A 36 -10.10 -9.44 -10.76
C VAL A 36 -8.80 -8.66 -10.53
N ILE A 37 -7.65 -9.33 -10.55
CA ILE A 37 -6.34 -8.66 -10.43
C ILE A 37 -6.17 -7.63 -11.54
N ASP A 38 -6.45 -8.01 -12.79
CA ASP A 38 -6.38 -7.09 -13.93
C ASP A 38 -7.28 -5.86 -13.74
N ALA A 39 -8.53 -6.07 -13.33
CA ALA A 39 -9.49 -4.98 -13.13
C ALA A 39 -9.09 -4.05 -11.99
N LEU A 40 -8.71 -4.60 -10.83
CA LEU A 40 -8.28 -3.82 -9.67
C LEU A 40 -7.01 -3.02 -9.98
N SER A 41 -6.07 -3.60 -10.72
CA SER A 41 -4.85 -2.92 -11.18
C SER A 41 -5.17 -1.76 -12.11
N GLN A 42 -6.08 -1.96 -13.09
CA GLN A 42 -6.52 -0.88 -13.99
C GLN A 42 -7.23 0.27 -13.26
N MET A 43 -7.94 -0.04 -12.19
CA MET A 43 -8.63 0.96 -11.35
C MET A 43 -7.70 1.59 -10.30
N LYS A 44 -6.51 1.01 -10.06
CA LYS A 44 -5.58 1.39 -8.98
C LYS A 44 -6.26 1.35 -7.60
N VAL A 45 -6.99 0.27 -7.33
CA VAL A 45 -7.73 0.03 -6.08
C VAL A 45 -7.43 -1.35 -5.49
N LEU A 46 -6.20 -1.84 -5.67
CA LEU A 46 -5.76 -3.05 -4.99
C LEU A 46 -5.78 -2.82 -3.47
N PRO A 47 -6.38 -3.72 -2.69
CA PRO A 47 -6.28 -3.67 -1.24
C PRO A 47 -4.84 -3.88 -0.82
N MET A 48 -4.31 -2.97 -0.01
CA MET A 48 -2.94 -3.02 0.46
C MET A 48 -2.93 -3.27 1.97
N GLU A 49 -2.00 -4.08 2.44
CA GLU A 49 -1.78 -4.30 3.87
C GLU A 49 -0.29 -4.19 4.22
N ARG A 50 -0.01 -3.78 5.45
CA ARG A 50 1.35 -3.76 5.95
C ARG A 50 1.72 -5.13 6.47
N LYS A 51 2.75 -5.73 5.86
CA LYS A 51 3.31 -7.01 6.31
C LYS A 51 4.66 -6.78 6.96
N ARG A 52 4.88 -7.46 8.08
CA ARG A 52 6.17 -7.46 8.79
C ARG A 52 6.86 -8.80 8.58
N ARG A 53 8.11 -8.74 8.20
CA ARG A 53 8.98 -9.91 8.02
C ARG A 53 10.26 -9.71 8.80
N VAL A 54 10.75 -10.81 9.38
CA VAL A 54 12.08 -10.86 9.98
C VAL A 54 13.02 -11.37 8.91
N LEU A 55 14.04 -10.59 8.59
CA LEU A 55 15.09 -10.97 7.66
C LEU A 55 16.38 -11.23 8.43
N GLU A 56 17.07 -12.27 8.05
CA GLU A 56 18.44 -12.53 8.52
C GLU A 56 19.41 -11.65 7.76
N VAL A 57 20.40 -11.15 8.48
CA VAL A 57 21.44 -10.26 7.93
C VAL A 57 22.75 -11.02 7.91
N SER A 58 23.39 -11.06 6.76
CA SER A 58 24.73 -11.58 6.57
C SER A 58 25.62 -10.49 5.96
N GLU A 59 26.76 -10.23 6.58
CA GLU A 59 27.71 -9.21 6.11
C GLU A 59 27.06 -7.83 5.89
N ARG A 60 26.15 -7.43 6.80
CA ARG A 60 25.35 -6.18 6.73
C ARG A 60 24.34 -6.12 5.59
N ILE A 61 24.10 -7.23 4.93
CA ILE A 61 23.14 -7.31 3.82
C ILE A 61 21.98 -8.22 4.23
N ALA A 62 20.76 -7.73 4.08
CA ALA A 62 19.55 -8.53 4.16
C ALA A 62 18.92 -8.64 2.77
N GLN A 63 18.64 -9.83 2.32
CA GLN A 63 18.00 -10.06 1.02
C GLN A 63 16.49 -10.11 1.20
N PHE A 64 15.79 -9.33 0.41
CA PHE A 64 14.34 -9.32 0.37
C PHE A 64 13.84 -10.29 -0.74
N PRO A 65 12.88 -11.18 -0.44
CA PRO A 65 12.49 -12.25 -1.36
C PRO A 65 11.69 -11.80 -2.59
N CYS A 66 11.19 -10.56 -2.61
CA CYS A 66 10.40 -10.02 -3.72
C CYS A 66 10.77 -8.56 -4.00
N CYS A 67 10.30 -8.01 -5.11
CA CYS A 67 10.52 -6.62 -5.47
C CYS A 67 10.01 -5.68 -4.38
N ILE A 68 10.91 -4.84 -3.90
CA ILE A 68 10.61 -3.86 -2.85
C ILE A 68 10.11 -2.58 -3.51
N ASN A 69 8.99 -2.05 -3.01
CA ASN A 69 8.64 -0.66 -3.29
C ASN A 69 9.38 0.23 -2.30
N ALA A 70 10.38 0.96 -2.79
CA ALA A 70 11.27 1.77 -1.97
C ALA A 70 10.55 2.88 -1.19
N ASP A 71 9.44 3.40 -1.73
CA ASP A 71 8.73 4.54 -1.14
C ASP A 71 7.94 4.18 0.13
N GLU A 72 7.75 2.89 0.41
CA GLU A 72 6.83 2.43 1.46
C GLU A 72 7.44 1.39 2.41
N ILE A 73 8.76 1.22 2.34
CA ILE A 73 9.48 0.30 3.21
C ILE A 73 9.84 0.98 4.54
N LYS A 74 9.67 0.26 5.63
CA LYS A 74 10.18 0.63 6.95
C LYS A 74 11.02 -0.49 7.50
N VAL A 75 12.19 -0.15 7.98
CA VAL A 75 13.14 -1.10 8.57
C VAL A 75 13.28 -0.79 10.05
N TYR A 76 13.23 -1.84 10.85
CA TYR A 76 13.38 -1.77 12.31
C TYR A 76 14.51 -2.70 12.76
N ASP A 77 15.19 -2.30 13.79
CA ASP A 77 16.14 -3.18 14.45
C ASP A 77 15.43 -4.32 15.21
N LYS A 78 16.18 -5.23 15.79
CA LYS A 78 15.65 -6.33 16.60
C LYS A 78 14.86 -5.88 17.84
N ASN A 79 15.03 -4.63 18.27
CA ASN A 79 14.31 -4.03 19.39
C ASN A 79 13.06 -3.27 18.98
N GLY A 80 12.79 -3.19 17.67
CA GLY A 80 11.66 -2.47 17.11
C GLY A 80 11.89 -0.96 16.95
N CYS A 81 13.12 -0.48 17.02
CA CYS A 81 13.46 0.91 16.73
C CYS A 81 13.58 1.10 15.22
N GLU A 82 12.89 2.11 14.68
CA GLU A 82 12.92 2.43 13.25
C GLU A 82 14.32 2.92 12.84
N ILE A 83 14.83 2.37 11.74
CA ILE A 83 16.11 2.70 11.13
C ILE A 83 15.84 3.62 9.96
N SER A 84 16.57 4.72 9.84
CA SER A 84 16.38 5.69 8.77
C SER A 84 16.95 5.19 7.45
N GLN A 85 16.23 5.43 6.36
CA GLN A 85 16.76 5.21 5.01
C GLN A 85 17.71 6.34 4.65
N LEU A 86 18.87 5.99 4.13
CA LEU A 86 19.81 6.96 3.55
C LEU A 86 19.45 7.15 2.07
N ASP A 87 18.87 8.29 1.74
CA ASP A 87 18.57 8.63 0.34
C ASP A 87 19.85 8.88 -0.43
N ASN A 88 20.09 8.08 -1.46
CA ASN A 88 21.22 8.29 -2.39
C ASN A 88 21.14 9.61 -3.17
N ASN A 89 20.01 10.31 -3.10
CA ASN A 89 19.76 11.57 -3.80
C ASN A 89 19.99 12.83 -2.94
N SER A 90 20.36 12.70 -1.69
CA SER A 90 20.78 13.87 -0.90
C SER A 90 22.21 14.30 -1.29
N SER A 91 22.37 14.69 -2.54
CA SER A 91 23.61 15.28 -3.07
C SER A 91 23.84 16.72 -2.63
N CYS A 92 23.05 17.24 -1.72
CA CYS A 92 23.37 18.48 -1.02
C CYS A 92 24.12 18.13 0.25
N GLY A 93 25.42 18.24 0.21
CA GLY A 93 26.36 18.03 1.30
C GLY A 93 26.21 18.96 2.50
N CYS A 94 25.00 19.22 2.91
CA CYS A 94 24.65 19.90 4.15
C CYS A 94 23.85 18.97 5.08
N ASN A 95 24.16 17.68 5.08
CA ASN A 95 23.91 16.90 6.26
C ASN A 95 24.89 17.40 7.33
N ILE A 96 24.56 18.53 7.92
CA ILE A 96 25.04 18.84 9.25
C ILE A 96 24.51 17.67 10.07
N ASN A 97 25.38 16.73 10.32
CA ASN A 97 25.10 15.58 11.18
C ASN A 97 24.93 16.16 12.59
N VAL A 98 23.73 16.67 12.87
CA VAL A 98 23.38 17.24 14.19
C VAL A 98 23.60 16.21 15.30
N ASN A 99 23.85 15.00 14.90
CA ASN A 99 24.03 13.83 15.75
C ASN A 99 25.46 13.60 16.22
N ASN A 100 26.42 14.39 15.74
CA ASN A 100 27.79 14.37 16.24
C ASN A 100 28.03 15.39 17.36
N TYR A 101 27.01 16.15 17.75
CA TYR A 101 27.12 16.95 18.94
C TYR A 101 26.90 16.06 20.17
N SER A 102 27.97 15.65 20.79
CA SER A 102 27.93 15.18 22.15
C SER A 102 27.23 16.24 23.00
N PRO A 103 26.27 15.86 23.87
CA PRO A 103 25.62 16.83 24.75
C PRO A 103 26.60 17.60 25.65
N GLN A 104 27.86 17.17 25.70
CA GLN A 104 28.96 17.83 26.42
C GLN A 104 29.56 19.01 25.67
N GLU A 105 29.31 19.14 24.35
CA GLU A 105 29.93 20.20 23.54
C GLU A 105 29.06 21.44 23.35
N ILE A 106 27.80 21.42 23.79
CA ILE A 106 26.94 22.60 23.83
C ILE A 106 27.00 23.20 25.22
N ALA A 107 28.12 23.80 25.57
CA ALA A 107 28.20 24.70 26.70
C ALA A 107 27.61 26.04 26.26
N VAL A 108 26.38 26.34 26.62
CA VAL A 108 25.87 27.71 26.54
C VAL A 108 26.56 28.48 27.65
N ILE A 109 27.57 29.26 27.31
CA ILE A 109 28.19 30.20 28.24
C ILE A 109 27.18 31.33 28.39
N ASP A 110 26.55 31.43 29.53
CA ASP A 110 25.76 32.60 29.88
C ASP A 110 26.71 33.78 30.08
N ASP A 111 26.57 34.83 29.25
CA ASP A 111 27.40 36.04 29.26
C ASP A 111 27.35 36.79 30.59
N ASN A 112 26.53 36.36 31.52
CA ASN A 112 26.42 36.98 32.84
C ASN A 112 27.37 36.42 33.90
N ASN A 113 28.38 35.71 33.51
CA ASN A 113 29.53 35.29 34.32
C ASN A 113 29.14 34.73 35.73
N LYS A 114 28.01 34.08 35.83
CA LYS A 114 27.65 33.32 37.00
C LYS A 114 27.60 31.85 36.62
N SER A 115 28.62 31.14 37.02
CA SER A 115 28.92 29.73 36.92
C SER A 115 27.66 28.82 37.08
N GLY A 116 26.90 28.76 36.06
CA GLY A 116 25.78 27.82 35.94
C GLY A 116 25.77 27.30 34.51
N VAL A 117 26.46 26.22 34.27
CA VAL A 117 26.30 25.47 33.04
C VAL A 117 24.92 24.85 33.09
N ASN A 118 23.95 25.55 32.56
CA ASN A 118 22.63 24.97 32.32
C ASN A 118 22.76 24.03 31.13
N PHE A 119 23.03 22.78 31.41
CA PHE A 119 22.78 21.72 30.44
C PHE A 119 21.28 21.70 30.18
N MET A 120 20.83 22.36 29.14
CA MET A 120 19.60 21.95 28.52
C MET A 120 19.82 20.51 28.07
N THR A 121 19.42 19.59 28.86
CA THR A 121 19.03 18.27 28.39
C THR A 121 17.83 18.51 27.48
N VAL A 122 18.08 18.96 26.28
CA VAL A 122 17.18 18.69 25.15
C VAL A 122 17.07 17.19 25.23
N GLY A 123 15.87 16.73 25.61
CA GLY A 123 15.64 15.32 25.87
C GLY A 123 16.37 14.56 24.79
N THR A 124 17.32 13.77 25.21
CA THR A 124 18.04 12.90 24.31
C THR A 124 16.97 11.99 23.70
N VAL A 125 16.39 12.47 22.62
CA VAL A 125 15.98 11.55 21.59
C VAL A 125 17.27 10.83 21.33
N VAL A 126 17.44 9.64 21.90
CA VAL A 126 18.47 8.71 21.52
C VAL A 126 18.05 8.31 20.11
N ASN A 127 18.27 9.24 19.20
CA ASN A 127 18.29 8.92 17.80
C ASN A 127 19.42 7.90 17.73
N ASN A 128 19.07 6.68 17.36
CA ASN A 128 20.01 5.71 16.84
C ASN A 128 20.58 6.29 15.53
N SER A 129 21.03 7.51 15.58
CA SER A 129 21.31 8.43 14.50
C SER A 129 22.44 8.00 13.60
N ASN A 130 23.13 6.93 13.99
CA ASN A 130 24.18 6.34 13.15
C ASN A 130 23.74 5.03 12.48
N ARG A 131 22.48 4.62 12.67
CA ARG A 131 21.98 3.40 12.04
C ARG A 131 21.13 3.75 10.86
N ASN A 132 21.66 3.48 9.68
CA ASN A 132 20.99 3.77 8.41
C ASN A 132 21.00 2.51 7.54
N PHE A 133 20.08 2.48 6.58
CA PHE A 133 20.08 1.47 5.54
C PHE A 133 19.98 2.12 4.16
N VAL A 134 20.45 1.39 3.15
CA VAL A 134 20.34 1.75 1.72
C VAL A 134 19.65 0.59 1.01
N LEU A 135 18.79 0.90 0.05
CA LEU A 135 18.16 -0.10 -0.82
C LEU A 135 18.95 -0.20 -2.12
N GLN A 136 19.41 -1.40 -2.44
CA GLN A 136 20.06 -1.70 -3.72
C GLN A 136 19.36 -2.91 -4.37
N GLY A 137 18.41 -2.64 -5.26
CA GLY A 137 17.57 -3.68 -5.85
C GLY A 137 16.76 -4.42 -4.80
N ASN A 138 17.02 -5.72 -4.61
CA ASN A 138 16.36 -6.54 -3.59
C ASN A 138 17.18 -6.67 -2.29
N ASN A 139 18.25 -5.91 -2.16
CA ASN A 139 19.11 -5.93 -0.98
C ASN A 139 18.88 -4.69 -0.11
N ILE A 140 18.87 -4.93 1.19
CA ILE A 140 18.89 -3.89 2.22
C ILE A 140 20.29 -3.91 2.82
N GLU A 141 21.08 -2.88 2.54
CA GLU A 141 22.42 -2.73 3.07
C GLU A 141 22.40 -1.87 4.32
N LEU A 142 22.99 -2.37 5.40
CA LEU A 142 23.03 -1.71 6.70
C LEU A 142 24.43 -1.14 6.96
N ASN A 143 24.51 0.03 7.59
CA ASN A 143 25.78 0.61 7.99
C ASN A 143 26.29 0.11 9.36
N PHE A 144 25.59 -0.83 9.98
CA PHE A 144 25.91 -1.40 11.29
C PHE A 144 25.74 -2.92 11.29
N ASP A 145 26.35 -3.57 12.27
CA ASP A 145 26.30 -5.03 12.42
C ASP A 145 25.04 -5.43 13.20
N THR A 146 24.31 -6.37 12.66
CA THR A 146 23.16 -7.01 13.30
C THR A 146 22.93 -8.38 12.67
N ASP A 147 22.33 -9.29 13.39
CA ASP A 147 21.96 -10.61 12.93
C ASP A 147 20.59 -10.67 12.27
N LYS A 148 19.69 -9.76 12.67
CA LYS A 148 18.30 -9.72 12.16
C LYS A 148 17.77 -8.31 12.12
N ILE A 149 16.90 -8.06 11.14
CA ILE A 149 16.08 -6.84 11.04
C ILE A 149 14.63 -7.21 10.84
N ILE A 150 13.73 -6.29 11.21
CA ILE A 150 12.32 -6.39 10.93
C ILE A 150 12.01 -5.41 9.80
N VAL A 151 11.41 -5.91 8.73
CA VAL A 151 11.05 -5.10 7.57
C VAL A 151 9.54 -5.06 7.47
N GLU A 152 8.98 -3.87 7.41
CA GLU A 152 7.57 -3.61 7.18
C GLU A 152 7.39 -3.05 5.77
N THR A 153 6.62 -3.76 4.95
CA THR A 153 6.33 -3.39 3.57
C THR A 153 4.83 -3.23 3.37
N LEU A 154 4.45 -2.43 2.39
CA LEU A 154 3.07 -2.34 1.94
C LEU A 154 2.89 -3.30 0.75
N GLU A 155 2.11 -4.34 0.95
CA GLU A 155 1.89 -5.39 -0.04
C GLU A 155 0.39 -5.54 -0.33
N VAL A 156 0.08 -6.18 -1.46
CA VAL A 156 -1.31 -6.51 -1.78
C VAL A 156 -1.86 -7.46 -0.71
N ALA A 157 -3.00 -7.10 -0.15
CA ALA A 157 -3.70 -7.96 0.81
C ALA A 157 -4.25 -9.19 0.10
N THR A 158 -3.70 -10.35 0.44
CA THR A 158 -4.05 -11.64 -0.17
C THR A 158 -4.57 -12.62 0.88
N TYR A 159 -5.26 -13.64 0.41
CA TYR A 159 -5.62 -14.83 1.19
C TYR A 159 -5.40 -16.07 0.34
N TYR A 160 -5.08 -17.18 0.98
CA TYR A 160 -5.02 -18.47 0.29
C TYR A 160 -6.44 -18.95 0.00
N ASP A 161 -6.69 -19.33 -1.24
CA ASP A 161 -7.97 -19.87 -1.69
C ASP A 161 -7.76 -21.33 -2.14
N GLU A 162 -8.46 -22.25 -1.51
CA GLU A 162 -8.33 -23.70 -1.76
C GLU A 162 -8.76 -24.10 -3.18
N TYR A 163 -9.71 -23.38 -3.77
CA TYR A 163 -10.17 -23.67 -5.13
C TYR A 163 -9.11 -23.31 -6.18
N TYR A 164 -8.40 -22.20 -5.97
CA TYR A 164 -7.35 -21.74 -6.88
C TYR A 164 -5.97 -22.30 -6.56
N ASP A 165 -5.81 -22.94 -5.39
CA ASP A 165 -4.54 -23.44 -4.86
C ASP A 165 -3.43 -22.36 -4.90
N CYS A 166 -3.78 -21.12 -4.67
CA CYS A 166 -2.86 -19.98 -4.65
C CYS A 166 -3.38 -18.82 -3.79
N GLU A 167 -2.50 -17.83 -3.57
CA GLU A 167 -2.90 -16.58 -2.96
C GLU A 167 -3.65 -15.69 -3.96
N VAL A 168 -4.84 -15.25 -3.56
CA VAL A 168 -5.70 -14.36 -4.35
C VAL A 168 -5.96 -13.07 -3.57
N PRO A 169 -6.12 -11.92 -4.25
CA PRO A 169 -6.33 -10.65 -3.56
C PRO A 169 -7.72 -10.61 -2.93
N TYR A 170 -7.81 -9.91 -1.81
CA TYR A 170 -9.10 -9.46 -1.29
C TYR A 170 -9.70 -8.39 -2.21
N ILE A 171 -11.01 -8.21 -2.12
CA ILE A 171 -11.77 -7.17 -2.80
C ILE A 171 -12.34 -6.24 -1.74
N TYR A 172 -12.30 -4.91 -1.92
CA TYR A 172 -12.97 -4.00 -1.00
C TYR A 172 -14.48 -4.23 -1.00
N ASP A 173 -15.09 -4.18 0.18
CA ASP A 173 -16.55 -4.29 0.36
C ASP A 173 -17.22 -2.99 -0.09
N ASP A 174 -17.39 -2.88 -1.40
CA ASP A 174 -18.03 -1.74 -2.06
C ASP A 174 -18.94 -2.23 -3.17
N GLY A 175 -20.23 -1.84 -3.12
CA GLY A 175 -21.24 -2.31 -4.07
C GLY A 175 -20.95 -1.88 -5.51
N LEU A 176 -20.44 -0.64 -5.72
CA LEU A 176 -20.08 -0.18 -7.06
C LEU A 176 -18.85 -0.92 -7.60
N LEU A 177 -17.90 -1.24 -6.71
CA LEU A 177 -16.73 -2.03 -7.10
C LEU A 177 -17.14 -3.44 -7.51
N LEU A 178 -17.97 -4.11 -6.71
CA LEU A 178 -18.47 -5.45 -7.04
C LEU A 178 -19.24 -5.46 -8.36
N GLU A 179 -20.06 -4.44 -8.59
CA GLU A 179 -20.79 -4.27 -9.86
C GLU A 179 -19.83 -4.10 -11.05
N ALA A 180 -18.86 -3.20 -10.92
CA ALA A 180 -17.86 -2.98 -11.96
C ALA A 180 -17.05 -4.25 -12.26
N LEU A 181 -16.63 -4.99 -11.23
CA LEU A 181 -15.90 -6.25 -11.38
C LEU A 181 -16.76 -7.34 -12.06
N ALA A 182 -18.04 -7.42 -11.72
CA ALA A 182 -18.96 -8.37 -12.35
C ALA A 182 -19.08 -8.10 -13.86
N TRP A 183 -19.27 -6.84 -14.26
CA TRP A 183 -19.29 -6.44 -15.67
C TRP A 183 -17.96 -6.68 -16.38
N TYR A 184 -16.83 -6.47 -15.70
CA TYR A 184 -15.53 -6.79 -16.26
C TYR A 184 -15.35 -8.30 -16.51
N CYS A 185 -15.74 -9.13 -15.57
CA CYS A 185 -15.69 -10.58 -15.73
C CYS A 185 -16.57 -11.05 -16.90
N LEU A 186 -17.79 -10.53 -17.02
CA LEU A 186 -18.66 -10.83 -18.15
C LEU A 186 -18.05 -10.36 -19.48
N PHE A 187 -17.45 -9.18 -19.51
CA PHE A 187 -16.72 -8.69 -20.68
C PHE A 187 -15.59 -9.66 -21.08
N LYS A 188 -14.77 -10.08 -20.12
CA LYS A 188 -13.67 -11.03 -20.37
C LYS A 188 -14.18 -12.40 -20.83
N TYR A 189 -15.27 -12.87 -20.27
CA TYR A 189 -15.92 -14.11 -20.66
C TYR A 189 -16.36 -14.08 -22.13
N LEU A 190 -17.08 -13.06 -22.55
CA LEU A 190 -17.52 -12.89 -23.94
C LEU A 190 -16.37 -12.60 -24.91
N SER A 191 -15.32 -11.90 -24.46
CA SER A 191 -14.14 -11.61 -25.30
C SER A 191 -13.40 -12.87 -25.75
N ARG A 192 -13.59 -13.97 -25.04
CA ARG A 192 -12.98 -15.27 -25.37
C ARG A 192 -13.77 -16.11 -26.37
N GLY A 193 -14.87 -15.54 -26.88
CA GLY A 193 -15.73 -16.20 -27.84
C GLY A 193 -16.91 -16.94 -27.22
N SER A 194 -17.05 -16.90 -25.89
CA SER A 194 -18.25 -17.42 -25.21
C SER A 194 -19.47 -16.59 -25.62
N LYS A 195 -20.65 -17.20 -25.61
CA LYS A 195 -21.90 -16.56 -25.99
C LYS A 195 -22.80 -16.39 -24.77
N HIS A 196 -23.57 -15.33 -24.79
CA HIS A 196 -24.63 -15.08 -23.82
C HIS A 196 -25.93 -14.72 -24.52
N THR A 197 -27.07 -15.11 -23.96
CA THR A 197 -28.39 -14.93 -24.59
C THR A 197 -28.79 -13.47 -24.71
N ILE A 198 -28.35 -12.63 -23.78
CA ILE A 198 -28.75 -11.21 -23.67
C ILE A 198 -27.61 -10.28 -24.03
N TYR A 199 -26.39 -10.59 -23.57
CA TYR A 199 -25.23 -9.66 -23.65
C TYR A 199 -24.37 -9.96 -24.87
N ASP A 200 -24.00 -8.88 -25.59
CA ASP A 200 -23.16 -8.95 -26.80
C ASP A 200 -22.19 -7.77 -26.85
N LEU A 201 -20.91 -8.07 -27.12
CA LEU A 201 -19.85 -7.06 -27.28
C LEU A 201 -19.99 -6.21 -28.55
N LYS A 202 -20.70 -6.70 -29.55
CA LYS A 202 -20.94 -5.98 -30.81
C LYS A 202 -22.10 -4.98 -30.72
N SER A 203 -22.90 -5.06 -29.65
CA SER A 203 -24.03 -4.16 -29.46
C SER A 203 -23.53 -2.74 -29.19
N THR A 204 -24.18 -1.78 -29.87
CA THR A 204 -24.01 -0.33 -29.61
C THR A 204 -24.81 0.14 -28.40
N ASN A 205 -25.74 -0.69 -27.90
CA ASN A 205 -26.50 -0.40 -26.71
C ASN A 205 -25.66 -0.66 -25.45
N ALA A 206 -25.40 0.40 -24.70
CA ALA A 206 -24.62 0.33 -23.47
C ALA A 206 -25.19 -0.64 -22.43
N VAL A 207 -26.49 -0.87 -22.39
CA VAL A 207 -27.12 -1.80 -21.44
C VAL A 207 -26.78 -3.26 -21.75
N ILE A 208 -26.64 -3.58 -23.03
CA ILE A 208 -26.37 -4.95 -23.51
C ILE A 208 -24.87 -5.23 -23.63
N ASN A 209 -24.06 -4.18 -23.80
CA ASN A 209 -22.62 -4.32 -24.00
C ASN A 209 -21.85 -4.26 -22.67
N PRO A 210 -21.28 -5.37 -22.16
CA PRO A 210 -20.58 -5.40 -20.88
C PRO A 210 -19.34 -4.51 -20.85
N TYR A 211 -18.65 -4.34 -21.97
CA TYR A 211 -17.50 -3.45 -22.02
C TYR A 211 -17.88 -1.98 -21.77
N MET A 212 -18.99 -1.53 -22.35
CA MET A 212 -19.48 -0.16 -22.15
C MET A 212 -19.93 0.05 -20.69
N GLN A 213 -20.60 -0.94 -20.09
CA GLN A 213 -20.96 -0.92 -18.68
C GLN A 213 -19.72 -0.84 -17.77
N TRP A 214 -18.73 -1.70 -18.04
CA TRP A 214 -17.44 -1.63 -17.34
C TRP A 214 -16.81 -0.25 -17.41
N GLN A 215 -16.70 0.34 -18.61
CA GLN A 215 -16.11 1.67 -18.79
C GLN A 215 -16.88 2.76 -18.01
N ALA A 216 -18.19 2.69 -18.00
CA ALA A 216 -19.04 3.65 -17.27
C ALA A 216 -18.88 3.53 -15.74
N LEU A 217 -18.68 2.32 -15.24
CA LEU A 217 -18.57 2.04 -13.80
C LEU A 217 -17.14 2.16 -13.26
N LYS A 218 -16.13 1.90 -14.07
CA LYS A 218 -14.72 1.85 -13.68
C LYS A 218 -14.29 3.04 -12.83
N VAL A 219 -14.56 4.26 -13.28
CA VAL A 219 -14.15 5.49 -12.59
C VAL A 219 -14.98 5.71 -11.33
N LYS A 220 -16.28 5.44 -11.40
CA LYS A 220 -17.20 5.60 -10.26
C LYS A 220 -16.82 4.64 -9.13
N ALA A 221 -16.55 3.38 -9.46
CA ALA A 221 -16.13 2.35 -8.51
C ALA A 221 -14.79 2.69 -7.85
N ALA A 222 -13.79 3.10 -8.65
CA ALA A 222 -12.50 3.51 -8.12
C ALA A 222 -12.63 4.70 -7.14
N ASN A 223 -13.44 5.69 -7.48
CA ASN A 223 -13.67 6.85 -6.62
C ASN A 223 -14.43 6.48 -5.34
N SER A 224 -15.44 5.60 -5.41
CA SER A 224 -16.18 5.13 -4.25
C SER A 224 -15.26 4.48 -3.21
N VAL A 225 -14.38 3.58 -3.66
CA VAL A 225 -13.39 2.94 -2.79
C VAL A 225 -12.43 3.97 -2.17
N LYS A 226 -11.90 4.89 -3.00
CA LYS A 226 -10.96 5.92 -2.51
C LYS A 226 -11.60 6.86 -1.48
N ILE A 227 -12.86 7.22 -1.68
CA ILE A 227 -13.62 8.05 -0.73
C ILE A 227 -13.77 7.29 0.60
N LYS A 228 -14.17 6.03 0.57
CA LYS A 228 -14.29 5.22 1.80
C LYS A 228 -12.95 5.09 2.54
N LEU A 229 -11.86 4.84 1.82
CA LEU A 229 -10.52 4.72 2.41
C LEU A 229 -10.01 6.04 3.01
N ASN A 230 -10.41 7.17 2.44
CA ASN A 230 -9.99 8.50 2.87
C ASN A 230 -11.03 9.20 3.77
N GLN A 231 -12.14 8.54 4.10
CA GLN A 231 -13.26 9.17 4.79
C GLN A 231 -12.83 9.85 6.10
N ASP A 232 -11.97 9.20 6.88
CA ASP A 232 -11.42 9.77 8.12
C ASP A 232 -10.41 10.91 7.86
N LYS A 233 -9.70 10.87 6.74
CA LYS A 233 -8.71 11.89 6.34
C LYS A 233 -9.34 13.02 5.53
N GLY A 234 -10.36 12.72 4.74
CA GLY A 234 -11.05 13.68 3.88
C GLY A 234 -11.71 14.80 4.67
N TRP A 235 -12.44 14.46 5.72
CA TRP A 235 -13.05 15.45 6.63
C TRP A 235 -11.99 16.27 7.39
N ARG A 236 -10.91 15.65 7.85
CA ARG A 236 -9.79 16.36 8.47
C ARG A 236 -9.15 17.36 7.50
N ASN A 237 -8.87 16.95 6.27
CA ASN A 237 -8.30 17.81 5.25
C ASN A 237 -9.27 18.91 4.82
N PHE A 238 -10.57 18.60 4.72
CA PHE A 238 -11.60 19.59 4.42
C PHE A 238 -11.68 20.65 5.52
N PHE A 239 -11.71 20.24 6.79
CA PHE A 239 -11.69 21.18 7.92
C PHE A 239 -10.39 21.98 7.98
N TYR A 240 -9.24 21.34 7.79
CA TYR A 240 -7.96 22.05 7.75
C TYR A 240 -7.92 23.09 6.63
N ASN A 241 -8.33 22.74 5.43
CA ASN A 241 -8.31 23.66 4.29
C ASN A 241 -9.40 24.73 4.35
N SER A 242 -10.50 24.49 5.07
CA SER A 242 -11.58 25.48 5.24
C SER A 242 -11.37 26.41 6.42
N THR A 243 -10.61 26.00 7.44
CA THR A 243 -10.37 26.77 8.66
C THR A 243 -9.04 27.52 8.67
N PHE A 244 -8.04 27.08 7.89
CA PHE A 244 -6.77 27.78 7.74
C PHE A 244 -6.75 28.56 6.43
N ILE A 245 -7.23 29.80 6.46
CA ILE A 245 -6.95 30.77 5.40
C ILE A 245 -5.45 31.08 5.49
N PRO A 246 -4.66 30.88 4.41
CA PRO A 246 -3.28 31.33 4.41
C PRO A 246 -3.28 32.84 4.69
N ARG A 247 -2.71 33.24 5.79
CA ARG A 247 -2.41 34.66 6.02
C ARG A 247 -1.27 35.00 5.07
N GLY A 248 -1.60 35.77 4.03
CA GLY A 248 -0.63 36.37 3.12
C GLY A 248 0.35 37.31 3.81
#